data_dd7830c775c33357e002500a283b461a
#
_entry.id   dd7830c775c33357e002500a283b461a
#
_cell.length_a   1.000
_cell.length_b   1.000
_cell.length_c   1.000
_cell.angle_alpha   90.00
_cell.angle_beta   90.00
_cell.angle_gamma   90.00
#
_symmetry.space_group_name_H-M   'P 1'
#
loop_
_entity.id
_entity.type
_entity.pdbx_description
1 polymer ?
#
loop_
_entity_poly.entity_id
_entity_poly.type
_entity_poly.pdbx_seq_one_letter_code
_entity_poly.pdbx_strand_id
1 'polypeptide(L)'
;MNQITLLDGGMGQELLRRSARAITPLWSVDVMLNEPMLVRDLHYDFIQSGSRVITLNTYSATPQRLLRGNVLDQLAHIHQSAMRAALDAIESSGRDDVAIAGCLPPLVASYRSDVSPSFNESLDSYRRLVALQSPASDLFLCETMGSISEAQAACTAAGESGKPVWVALTVSDSHPGQLRSGESLDEALQVLSSLGAEATLLNCSHPEAINACWPQLRDFGEKVGQKIGAYANGFVSIAPLQPGGTVEQLEVRQDLSPKQYAEYAMGWARDGASIVGGCCEIGPSHIKALHQKLCAEGF
;
A
#
# COMPACT_ATOMS: atom_id res chain seq x y z
N MET A 1 -3.95 -10.21 -24.37
CA MET A 1 -4.57 -9.43 -23.28
C MET A 1 -3.50 -9.23 -22.23
N ASN A 2 -3.35 -8.03 -21.69
CA ASN A 2 -2.37 -7.78 -20.62
C ASN A 2 -2.92 -8.40 -19.33
N GLN A 3 -2.16 -9.27 -18.70
CA GLN A 3 -2.53 -9.86 -17.42
C GLN A 3 -2.46 -8.77 -16.34
N ILE A 4 -3.58 -8.52 -15.66
CA ILE A 4 -3.66 -7.58 -14.52
C ILE A 4 -3.15 -8.26 -13.26
N THR A 5 -2.23 -7.62 -12.55
CA THR A 5 -1.83 -8.04 -11.19
C THR A 5 -2.80 -7.47 -10.17
N LEU A 6 -3.48 -8.34 -9.44
CA LEU A 6 -4.41 -7.95 -8.38
C LEU A 6 -3.67 -7.94 -7.03
N LEU A 7 -3.55 -6.76 -6.41
CA LEU A 7 -3.07 -6.59 -5.04
C LEU A 7 -4.13 -7.03 -4.02
N ASP A 8 -3.74 -7.11 -2.78
CA ASP A 8 -4.64 -7.19 -1.63
C ASP A 8 -5.35 -5.84 -1.36
N GLY A 9 -5.93 -5.72 -0.18
CA GLY A 9 -6.63 -4.53 0.29
C GLY A 9 -6.12 -4.02 1.63
N GLY A 10 -6.94 -3.23 2.31
CA GLY A 10 -6.61 -2.61 3.58
C GLY A 10 -6.53 -3.58 4.75
N MET A 11 -5.34 -3.99 5.14
CA MET A 11 -5.12 -4.90 6.27
C MET A 11 -5.58 -4.31 7.60
N GLY A 12 -5.19 -3.07 7.90
CA GLY A 12 -5.29 -2.50 9.24
C GLY A 12 -6.70 -2.41 9.79
N GLN A 13 -7.64 -1.81 9.07
CA GLN A 13 -9.04 -1.69 9.50
C GLN A 13 -9.73 -3.04 9.58
N GLU A 14 -9.44 -3.94 8.65
CA GLU A 14 -10.02 -5.27 8.67
C GLU A 14 -9.54 -6.08 9.87
N LEU A 15 -8.26 -5.97 10.24
CA LEU A 15 -7.73 -6.57 11.46
C LEU A 15 -8.40 -6.01 12.71
N LEU A 16 -8.60 -4.70 12.79
CA LEU A 16 -9.29 -4.08 13.92
C LEU A 16 -10.75 -4.54 14.04
N ARG A 17 -11.46 -4.75 12.92
CA ARG A 17 -12.83 -5.30 12.94
C ARG A 17 -12.88 -6.75 13.43
N ARG A 18 -11.83 -7.53 13.17
CA ARG A 18 -11.73 -8.95 13.56
C ARG A 18 -11.21 -9.13 14.97
N SER A 19 -10.39 -8.20 15.46
CA SER A 19 -9.82 -8.25 16.81
C SER A 19 -10.84 -7.85 17.86
N ALA A 20 -10.86 -8.57 18.99
CA ALA A 20 -11.63 -8.19 20.17
C ALA A 20 -10.88 -7.20 21.08
N ARG A 21 -9.66 -6.80 20.73
CA ARG A 21 -8.80 -5.93 21.54
C ARG A 21 -9.17 -4.46 21.36
N ALA A 22 -8.89 -3.67 22.39
CA ALA A 22 -8.99 -2.22 22.30
C ALA A 22 -7.96 -1.68 21.29
N ILE A 23 -8.36 -0.67 20.51
CA ILE A 23 -7.50 -0.02 19.54
C ILE A 23 -6.38 0.75 20.26
N THR A 24 -5.15 0.60 19.81
CA THR A 24 -3.97 1.27 20.36
C THR A 24 -3.28 2.12 19.29
N PRO A 25 -2.40 3.07 19.68
CA PRO A 25 -1.58 3.83 18.70
C PRO A 25 -0.66 2.95 17.82
N LEU A 26 -0.42 1.69 18.21
CA LEU A 26 0.32 0.71 17.42
C LEU A 26 -0.53 0.07 16.32
N TRP A 27 -1.85 0.26 16.36
CA TRP A 27 -2.79 -0.16 15.33
C TRP A 27 -2.63 -1.64 14.95
N SER A 28 -2.44 -1.96 13.66
CA SER A 28 -2.31 -3.34 13.18
C SER A 28 -1.09 -4.09 13.75
N VAL A 29 -0.06 -3.38 14.23
CA VAL A 29 1.08 -3.99 14.93
C VAL A 29 0.66 -4.62 16.26
N ASP A 30 -0.26 -3.97 17.01
CA ASP A 30 -0.75 -4.54 18.26
C ASP A 30 -1.50 -5.88 18.02
N VAL A 31 -2.31 -5.93 16.97
CA VAL A 31 -2.98 -7.17 16.55
C VAL A 31 -1.94 -8.23 16.16
N MET A 32 -0.93 -7.88 15.39
CA MET A 32 0.10 -8.81 14.97
C MET A 32 0.92 -9.38 16.14
N LEU A 33 1.22 -8.58 17.15
CA LEU A 33 1.95 -9.02 18.34
C LEU A 33 1.12 -9.97 19.22
N ASN A 34 -0.19 -9.74 19.31
CA ASN A 34 -1.04 -10.45 20.28
C ASN A 34 -1.95 -11.52 19.62
N GLU A 35 -2.30 -11.33 18.34
CA GLU A 35 -3.22 -12.19 17.59
C GLU A 35 -2.68 -12.49 16.18
N PRO A 36 -1.44 -13.04 16.04
CA PRO A 36 -0.78 -13.20 14.72
C PRO A 36 -1.57 -14.09 13.75
N MET A 37 -2.40 -14.99 14.28
CA MET A 37 -3.27 -15.84 13.46
C MET A 37 -4.33 -15.03 12.70
N LEU A 38 -4.82 -13.90 13.25
CA LEU A 38 -5.74 -13.04 12.52
C LEU A 38 -5.06 -12.39 11.29
N VAL A 39 -3.78 -12.06 11.42
CA VAL A 39 -3.00 -11.51 10.29
C VAL A 39 -2.83 -12.55 9.18
N ARG A 40 -2.46 -13.79 9.55
CA ARG A 40 -2.38 -14.92 8.62
C ARG A 40 -3.74 -15.16 7.94
N ASP A 41 -4.81 -15.23 8.71
CA ASP A 41 -6.15 -15.53 8.19
C ASP A 41 -6.64 -14.43 7.24
N LEU A 42 -6.30 -13.16 7.51
CA LEU A 42 -6.66 -12.08 6.61
C LEU A 42 -5.85 -12.11 5.30
N HIS A 43 -4.56 -12.40 5.34
CA HIS A 43 -3.78 -12.65 4.12
C HIS A 43 -4.38 -13.82 3.31
N TYR A 44 -4.73 -14.91 3.98
CA TYR A 44 -5.41 -16.05 3.36
C TYR A 44 -6.72 -15.63 2.67
N ASP A 45 -7.55 -14.83 3.33
CA ASP A 45 -8.82 -14.35 2.75
C ASP A 45 -8.60 -13.46 1.52
N PHE A 46 -7.57 -12.61 1.51
CA PHE A 46 -7.22 -11.85 0.32
C PHE A 46 -6.75 -12.75 -0.82
N ILE A 47 -5.92 -13.76 -0.54
CA ILE A 47 -5.49 -14.75 -1.54
C ILE A 47 -6.71 -15.48 -2.12
N GLN A 48 -7.64 -15.95 -1.27
CA GLN A 48 -8.88 -16.60 -1.69
C GLN A 48 -9.82 -15.65 -2.45
N SER A 49 -9.70 -14.36 -2.22
CA SER A 49 -10.46 -13.33 -2.96
C SER A 49 -9.87 -13.02 -4.33
N GLY A 50 -8.70 -13.56 -4.66
CA GLY A 50 -8.08 -13.44 -5.98
C GLY A 50 -6.78 -12.67 -6.02
N SER A 51 -6.28 -12.14 -4.89
CA SER A 51 -4.99 -11.42 -4.84
C SER A 51 -3.84 -12.29 -5.34
N ARG A 52 -2.94 -11.68 -6.10
CA ARG A 52 -1.69 -12.26 -6.63
C ARG A 52 -0.45 -11.67 -5.97
N VAL A 53 -0.61 -10.53 -5.32
CA VAL A 53 0.40 -9.91 -4.47
C VAL A 53 -0.27 -9.56 -3.15
N ILE A 54 0.33 -10.01 -2.05
CA ILE A 54 -0.06 -9.63 -0.68
C ILE A 54 1.06 -8.79 -0.07
N THR A 55 0.67 -7.75 0.67
CA THR A 55 1.60 -6.78 1.25
C THR A 55 1.83 -7.10 2.73
N LEU A 56 3.08 -7.17 3.18
CA LEU A 56 3.41 -7.44 4.59
C LEU A 56 2.72 -6.45 5.53
N ASN A 57 2.09 -6.94 6.60
CA ASN A 57 1.42 -6.10 7.60
C ASN A 57 2.42 -5.34 8.48
N THR A 58 3.31 -4.57 7.85
CA THR A 58 4.36 -3.79 8.51
C THR A 58 4.19 -2.27 8.37
N TYR A 59 3.04 -1.82 7.84
CA TYR A 59 2.76 -0.39 7.62
C TYR A 59 2.98 0.47 8.87
N SER A 60 2.57 0.00 10.05
CA SER A 60 2.77 0.71 11.32
C SER A 60 4.09 0.37 12.00
N ALA A 61 4.88 -0.55 11.46
CA ALA A 61 6.11 -1.06 12.07
C ALA A 61 7.37 -0.31 11.60
N THR A 62 7.30 1.01 11.49
CA THR A 62 8.48 1.82 11.21
C THR A 62 9.24 2.14 12.50
N PRO A 63 10.58 2.38 12.44
CA PRO A 63 11.35 2.76 13.63
C PRO A 63 10.76 3.96 14.36
N GLN A 64 10.29 4.98 13.64
CA GLN A 64 9.74 6.21 14.18
C GLN A 64 8.41 5.97 14.91
N ARG A 65 7.53 5.13 14.34
CA ARG A 65 6.23 4.81 14.95
C ARG A 65 6.41 3.91 16.17
N LEU A 66 7.29 2.91 16.10
CA LEU A 66 7.58 2.01 17.22
C LEU A 66 8.30 2.72 18.37
N LEU A 67 9.17 3.69 18.07
CA LEU A 67 9.78 4.55 19.08
C LEU A 67 8.72 5.35 19.85
N ARG A 68 7.75 5.93 19.14
CA ARG A 68 6.61 6.64 19.75
C ARG A 68 5.76 5.69 20.62
N GLY A 69 5.61 4.45 20.21
CA GLY A 69 4.89 3.39 20.96
C GLY A 69 5.71 2.73 22.06
N ASN A 70 6.97 3.13 22.31
CA ASN A 70 7.90 2.51 23.26
C ASN A 70 8.13 1.01 23.06
N VAL A 71 8.13 0.55 21.78
CA VAL A 71 8.35 -0.86 21.41
C VAL A 71 9.36 -1.01 20.26
N LEU A 72 10.27 -0.05 20.12
CA LEU A 72 11.31 -0.07 19.07
C LEU A 72 12.24 -1.29 19.17
N ASP A 73 12.48 -1.80 20.36
CA ASP A 73 13.24 -3.01 20.63
C ASP A 73 12.63 -4.26 20.00
N GLN A 74 11.33 -4.25 19.71
CA GLN A 74 10.62 -5.34 19.04
C GLN A 74 10.61 -5.25 17.51
N LEU A 75 11.23 -4.23 16.91
CA LEU A 75 11.19 -4.00 15.45
C LEU A 75 11.48 -5.27 14.64
N ALA A 76 12.57 -5.96 14.94
CA ALA A 76 12.96 -7.16 14.21
C ALA A 76 11.95 -8.31 14.39
N HIS A 77 11.46 -8.50 15.61
CA HIS A 77 10.45 -9.52 15.93
C HIS A 77 9.13 -9.25 15.19
N ILE A 78 8.67 -8.01 15.16
CA ILE A 78 7.45 -7.59 14.45
C ILE A 78 7.55 -7.92 12.96
N HIS A 79 8.67 -7.55 12.31
CA HIS A 79 8.88 -7.85 10.89
C HIS A 79 8.97 -9.35 10.63
N GLN A 80 9.64 -10.11 11.49
CA GLN A 80 9.68 -11.57 11.39
C GLN A 80 8.29 -12.20 11.51
N SER A 81 7.46 -11.72 12.44
CA SER A 81 6.08 -12.19 12.63
C SER A 81 5.21 -11.91 11.41
N ALA A 82 5.36 -10.71 10.81
CA ALA A 82 4.64 -10.35 9.58
C ALA A 82 5.02 -11.27 8.40
N MET A 83 6.31 -11.50 8.21
CA MET A 83 6.79 -12.42 7.17
C MET A 83 6.24 -13.83 7.38
N ARG A 84 6.27 -14.32 8.62
CA ARG A 84 5.74 -15.65 8.96
C ARG A 84 4.25 -15.76 8.64
N ALA A 85 3.45 -14.77 9.04
CA ALA A 85 2.01 -14.76 8.77
C ALA A 85 1.70 -14.80 7.26
N ALA A 86 2.45 -14.04 6.44
CA ALA A 86 2.27 -14.04 4.99
C ALA A 86 2.65 -15.39 4.35
N LEU A 87 3.79 -15.96 4.74
CA LEU A 87 4.24 -17.27 4.25
C LEU A 87 3.26 -18.38 4.64
N ASP A 88 2.80 -18.42 5.89
CA ASP A 88 1.84 -19.42 6.37
C ASP A 88 0.47 -19.28 5.66
N ALA A 89 0.08 -18.06 5.29
CA ALA A 89 -1.14 -17.84 4.50
C ALA A 89 -1.02 -18.40 3.08
N ILE A 90 0.13 -18.19 2.42
CA ILE A 90 0.40 -18.74 1.08
C ILE A 90 0.42 -20.26 1.14
N GLU A 91 1.18 -20.86 2.07
CA GLU A 91 1.22 -22.30 2.27
C GLU A 91 -0.18 -22.89 2.49
N SER A 92 -0.95 -22.28 3.40
CA SER A 92 -2.33 -22.72 3.70
C SER A 92 -3.29 -22.59 2.51
N SER A 93 -3.03 -21.65 1.60
CA SER A 93 -3.86 -21.43 0.42
C SER A 93 -3.67 -22.48 -0.67
N GLY A 94 -2.57 -23.21 -0.64
CA GLY A 94 -2.16 -24.17 -1.68
C GLY A 94 -1.81 -23.50 -3.02
N ARG A 95 -1.57 -22.19 -3.05
CA ARG A 95 -1.24 -21.44 -4.27
C ARG A 95 0.27 -21.19 -4.34
N ASP A 96 0.81 -21.29 -5.55
CA ASP A 96 2.21 -21.01 -5.89
C ASP A 96 2.41 -19.76 -6.75
N ASP A 97 1.31 -19.06 -7.08
CA ASP A 97 1.29 -17.87 -7.93
C ASP A 97 1.02 -16.57 -7.15
N VAL A 98 1.31 -16.55 -5.85
CA VAL A 98 1.17 -15.37 -4.98
C VAL A 98 2.53 -14.88 -4.54
N ALA A 99 2.81 -13.60 -4.84
CA ALA A 99 4.02 -12.92 -4.41
C ALA A 99 3.81 -12.12 -3.12
N ILE A 100 4.89 -11.91 -2.38
CA ILE A 100 4.92 -11.07 -1.18
C ILE A 100 5.58 -9.74 -1.50
N ALA A 101 4.85 -8.64 -1.29
CA ALA A 101 5.40 -7.30 -1.32
C ALA A 101 5.90 -6.88 0.08
N GLY A 102 7.18 -6.53 0.19
CA GLY A 102 7.69 -5.82 1.36
C GLY A 102 7.08 -4.43 1.42
N CYS A 103 6.58 -4.02 2.58
CA CYS A 103 5.87 -2.76 2.76
C CYS A 103 6.82 -1.66 3.25
N LEU A 104 6.94 -0.59 2.50
CA LEU A 104 7.70 0.61 2.86
C LEU A 104 6.74 1.82 2.91
N PRO A 105 6.17 2.13 4.08
CA PRO A 105 5.19 3.20 4.26
C PRO A 105 5.85 4.53 4.63
N PRO A 106 5.10 5.66 4.70
CA PRO A 106 5.57 6.89 5.33
C PRO A 106 6.05 6.63 6.77
N LEU A 107 7.27 7.08 7.09
CA LEU A 107 7.95 6.69 8.32
C LEU A 107 7.27 7.20 9.60
N VAL A 108 6.75 8.42 9.58
CA VAL A 108 6.21 9.10 10.77
C VAL A 108 4.68 9.13 10.79
N ALA A 109 4.07 9.65 9.72
CA ALA A 109 2.63 9.79 9.62
C ALA A 109 2.17 9.74 8.16
N SER A 110 1.05 9.06 7.91
CA SER A 110 0.42 9.03 6.58
C SER A 110 -0.11 10.42 6.22
N TYR A 111 0.01 10.81 4.94
CA TYR A 111 -0.51 12.06 4.37
C TYR A 111 0.12 13.36 4.92
N ARG A 112 1.17 13.28 5.73
CA ARG A 112 1.80 14.39 6.43
C ARG A 112 3.30 14.46 6.11
N SER A 113 3.61 14.88 4.89
CA SER A 113 4.99 15.07 4.42
C SER A 113 5.75 16.15 5.21
N ASP A 114 5.03 17.07 5.85
CA ASP A 114 5.60 18.13 6.71
C ASP A 114 6.28 17.62 7.99
N VAL A 115 6.01 16.36 8.39
CA VAL A 115 6.67 15.71 9.54
C VAL A 115 7.64 14.60 9.14
N SER A 116 7.89 14.42 7.85
CA SER A 116 8.85 13.43 7.35
C SER A 116 10.28 13.80 7.77
N PRO A 117 11.11 12.81 8.15
CA PRO A 117 12.53 13.05 8.41
C PRO A 117 13.27 13.58 7.17
N SER A 118 14.47 14.05 7.35
CA SER A 118 15.33 14.42 6.23
C SER A 118 15.56 13.23 5.28
N PHE A 119 15.94 13.50 4.03
CA PHE A 119 16.20 12.45 3.03
C PHE A 119 17.16 11.38 3.54
N ASN A 120 18.31 11.78 4.15
CA ASN A 120 19.30 10.82 4.63
C ASN A 120 18.78 9.97 5.79
N GLU A 121 18.08 10.55 6.75
CA GLU A 121 17.47 9.82 7.86
C GLU A 121 16.38 8.86 7.37
N SER A 122 15.61 9.28 6.37
CA SER A 122 14.60 8.45 5.71
C SER A 122 15.24 7.28 4.97
N LEU A 123 16.30 7.55 4.20
CA LEU A 123 17.03 6.53 3.45
C LEU A 123 17.61 5.45 4.40
N ASP A 124 18.24 5.85 5.49
CA ASP A 124 18.80 4.91 6.48
C ASP A 124 17.70 4.08 7.16
N SER A 125 16.55 4.70 7.46
CA SER A 125 15.40 4.00 8.03
C SER A 125 14.82 2.99 7.03
N TYR A 126 14.64 3.37 5.76
CA TYR A 126 14.15 2.45 4.72
C TYR A 126 15.13 1.31 4.43
N ARG A 127 16.44 1.55 4.41
CA ARG A 127 17.46 0.49 4.30
C ARG A 127 17.31 -0.55 5.41
N ARG A 128 17.05 -0.11 6.64
CA ARG A 128 16.81 -1.00 7.77
C ARG A 128 15.53 -1.84 7.55
N LEU A 129 14.44 -1.23 7.07
CA LEU A 129 13.19 -1.93 6.77
C LEU A 129 13.36 -2.93 5.63
N VAL A 130 14.06 -2.54 4.57
CA VAL A 130 14.39 -3.42 3.43
C VAL A 130 15.19 -4.63 3.91
N ALA A 131 16.24 -4.44 4.71
CA ALA A 131 17.04 -5.55 5.24
C ALA A 131 16.22 -6.53 6.06
N LEU A 132 15.27 -6.05 6.88
CA LEU A 132 14.40 -6.89 7.70
C LEU A 132 13.38 -7.69 6.88
N GLN A 133 12.86 -7.14 5.79
CA GLN A 133 11.78 -7.74 5.01
C GLN A 133 12.27 -8.57 3.81
N SER A 134 13.48 -8.31 3.32
CA SER A 134 14.06 -8.99 2.15
C SER A 134 13.99 -10.52 2.17
N PRO A 135 14.13 -11.23 3.31
CA PRO A 135 14.10 -12.69 3.31
C PRO A 135 12.81 -13.31 2.79
N ALA A 136 11.66 -12.62 2.90
CA ALA A 136 10.37 -13.15 2.45
C ALA A 136 9.74 -12.34 1.32
N SER A 137 10.30 -11.18 0.96
CA SER A 137 9.71 -10.33 -0.07
C SER A 137 10.18 -10.72 -1.47
N ASP A 138 9.26 -10.80 -2.42
CA ASP A 138 9.55 -10.97 -3.85
C ASP A 138 9.80 -9.63 -4.53
N LEU A 139 9.15 -8.56 -4.03
CA LEU A 139 9.27 -7.18 -4.47
C LEU A 139 9.12 -6.24 -3.27
N PHE A 140 9.40 -4.95 -3.46
CA PHE A 140 9.09 -3.90 -2.48
C PHE A 140 8.03 -2.95 -3.01
N LEU A 141 7.04 -2.65 -2.17
CA LEU A 141 6.01 -1.65 -2.39
C LEU A 141 6.25 -0.45 -1.47
N CYS A 142 6.75 0.65 -2.06
CA CYS A 142 6.83 1.94 -1.38
C CYS A 142 5.45 2.58 -1.49
N GLU A 143 4.64 2.54 -0.43
CA GLU A 143 3.22 2.87 -0.52
C GLU A 143 2.84 4.15 0.24
N THR A 144 1.83 4.85 -0.29
CA THR A 144 1.25 6.08 0.31
C THR A 144 2.28 7.21 0.44
N MET A 145 3.21 7.28 -0.53
CA MET A 145 4.25 8.32 -0.56
C MET A 145 3.62 9.67 -0.85
N GLY A 146 3.71 10.58 0.11
CA GLY A 146 3.06 11.89 0.06
C GLY A 146 3.94 13.01 -0.50
N SER A 147 5.25 12.78 -0.66
CA SER A 147 6.23 13.74 -1.19
C SER A 147 7.27 13.06 -2.07
N ILE A 148 7.91 13.85 -2.94
CA ILE A 148 9.01 13.37 -3.80
C ILE A 148 10.17 12.87 -2.95
N SER A 149 10.54 13.58 -1.90
CA SER A 149 11.66 13.20 -1.04
C SER A 149 11.44 11.86 -0.33
N GLU A 150 10.24 11.60 0.19
CA GLU A 150 9.87 10.31 0.80
C GLU A 150 9.92 9.17 -0.21
N ALA A 151 9.27 9.37 -1.35
CA ALA A 151 9.21 8.39 -2.43
C ALA A 151 10.62 8.05 -2.96
N GLN A 152 11.46 9.07 -3.14
CA GLN A 152 12.84 8.92 -3.57
C GLN A 152 13.68 8.13 -2.57
N ALA A 153 13.59 8.43 -1.27
CA ALA A 153 14.33 7.72 -0.24
C ALA A 153 13.92 6.24 -0.15
N ALA A 154 12.61 5.95 -0.18
CA ALA A 154 12.09 4.60 -0.14
C ALA A 154 12.47 3.80 -1.40
N CYS A 155 12.30 4.39 -2.59
CA CYS A 155 12.65 3.77 -3.86
C CYS A 155 14.16 3.47 -3.95
N THR A 156 15.01 4.40 -3.53
CA THR A 156 16.47 4.21 -3.51
C THR A 156 16.85 3.04 -2.60
N ALA A 157 16.36 3.03 -1.37
CA ALA A 157 16.65 1.94 -0.43
C ALA A 157 16.15 0.57 -0.92
N ALA A 158 14.95 0.53 -1.50
CA ALA A 158 14.38 -0.69 -2.07
C ALA A 158 15.20 -1.21 -3.26
N GLY A 159 15.64 -0.29 -4.14
CA GLY A 159 16.45 -0.61 -5.32
C GLY A 159 17.81 -1.25 -4.98
N GLU A 160 18.41 -0.88 -3.84
CA GLU A 160 19.65 -1.49 -3.33
C GLU A 160 19.50 -3.00 -3.04
N SER A 161 18.27 -3.50 -2.87
CA SER A 161 18.00 -4.94 -2.65
C SER A 161 18.13 -5.79 -3.91
N GLY A 162 18.14 -5.19 -5.09
CA GLY A 162 18.10 -5.88 -6.39
C GLY A 162 16.75 -6.51 -6.74
N LYS A 163 15.71 -6.30 -5.94
CA LYS A 163 14.33 -6.78 -6.18
C LYS A 163 13.52 -5.74 -6.95
N PRO A 164 12.43 -6.14 -7.64
CA PRO A 164 11.49 -5.21 -8.24
C PRO A 164 10.98 -4.19 -7.22
N VAL A 165 10.87 -2.92 -7.63
CA VAL A 165 10.38 -1.83 -6.78
C VAL A 165 9.16 -1.21 -7.41
N TRP A 166 8.04 -1.20 -6.69
CA TRP A 166 6.83 -0.49 -7.05
C TRP A 166 6.64 0.69 -6.11
N VAL A 167 6.32 1.85 -6.66
CA VAL A 167 6.11 3.07 -5.87
C VAL A 167 4.70 3.58 -6.06
N ALA A 168 3.96 3.72 -4.96
CA ALA A 168 2.60 4.21 -4.94
C ALA A 168 2.54 5.60 -4.28
N LEU A 169 2.13 6.59 -5.06
CA LEU A 169 2.00 7.98 -4.65
C LEU A 169 0.59 8.26 -4.15
N THR A 170 0.45 9.03 -3.07
CA THR A 170 -0.84 9.54 -2.64
C THR A 170 -1.02 10.98 -3.12
N VAL A 171 -2.10 11.20 -3.88
CA VAL A 171 -2.40 12.50 -4.50
C VAL A 171 -3.39 13.30 -3.66
N SER A 172 -3.42 14.61 -3.89
CA SER A 172 -4.36 15.52 -3.25
C SER A 172 -5.80 15.23 -3.70
N ASP A 173 -6.73 15.10 -2.75
CA ASP A 173 -8.15 14.90 -3.07
C ASP A 173 -8.81 16.19 -3.61
N SER A 174 -8.16 17.35 -3.47
CA SER A 174 -8.71 18.66 -3.84
C SER A 174 -7.93 19.40 -4.93
N HIS A 175 -6.70 19.00 -5.21
CA HIS A 175 -5.81 19.65 -6.20
C HIS A 175 -5.27 18.60 -7.18
N PRO A 176 -5.96 18.33 -8.29
CA PRO A 176 -5.51 17.38 -9.30
C PRO A 176 -4.08 17.68 -9.80
N GLY A 177 -3.30 16.63 -10.03
CA GLY A 177 -1.91 16.76 -10.49
C GLY A 177 -0.91 17.10 -9.40
N GLN A 178 -1.32 17.13 -8.12
CA GLN A 178 -0.43 17.35 -6.98
C GLN A 178 -0.41 16.16 -6.02
N LEU A 179 0.75 15.91 -5.43
CA LEU A 179 0.91 15.03 -4.27
C LEU A 179 0.29 15.70 -3.02
N ARG A 180 0.21 14.96 -1.91
CA ARG A 180 -0.24 15.51 -0.61
C ARG A 180 0.65 16.65 -0.10
N SER A 181 1.93 16.65 -0.45
CA SER A 181 2.88 17.74 -0.16
C SER A 181 2.59 19.04 -0.93
N GLY A 182 1.80 18.98 -2.01
CA GLY A 182 1.63 20.05 -2.97
C GLY A 182 2.63 20.03 -4.14
N GLU A 183 3.60 19.11 -4.14
CA GLU A 183 4.53 18.92 -5.24
C GLU A 183 3.84 18.36 -6.49
N SER A 184 4.42 18.60 -7.67
CA SER A 184 3.87 18.15 -8.94
C SER A 184 3.94 16.62 -9.09
N LEU A 185 2.83 16.01 -9.53
CA LEU A 185 2.80 14.60 -9.90
C LEU A 185 3.77 14.31 -11.06
N ASP A 186 3.83 15.18 -12.08
CA ASP A 186 4.74 14.99 -13.22
C ASP A 186 6.21 14.97 -12.79
N GLU A 187 6.59 15.83 -11.85
CA GLU A 187 7.93 15.85 -11.26
C GLU A 187 8.25 14.55 -10.51
N ALA A 188 7.31 14.07 -9.69
CA ALA A 188 7.44 12.81 -8.99
C ALA A 188 7.61 11.62 -9.95
N LEU A 189 6.81 11.55 -11.01
CA LEU A 189 6.90 10.50 -12.03
C LEU A 189 8.28 10.47 -12.71
N GLN A 190 8.81 11.64 -13.07
CA GLN A 190 10.15 11.75 -13.68
C GLN A 190 11.26 11.27 -12.73
N VAL A 191 11.21 11.68 -11.46
CA VAL A 191 12.19 11.26 -10.45
C VAL A 191 12.16 9.75 -10.26
N LEU A 192 10.97 9.14 -10.07
CA LEU A 192 10.83 7.70 -9.83
C LEU A 192 11.27 6.86 -11.04
N SER A 193 10.95 7.30 -12.26
CA SER A 193 11.42 6.64 -13.46
C SER A 193 12.94 6.64 -13.57
N SER A 194 13.60 7.76 -13.20
CA SER A 194 15.07 7.87 -13.22
C SER A 194 15.75 6.97 -12.17
N LEU A 195 15.04 6.58 -11.12
CA LEU A 195 15.50 5.66 -10.08
C LEU A 195 15.26 4.18 -10.41
N GLY A 196 14.63 3.89 -11.56
CA GLY A 196 14.40 2.52 -12.00
C GLY A 196 13.23 1.83 -11.31
N ALA A 197 12.24 2.56 -10.81
CA ALA A 197 10.99 1.95 -10.34
C ALA A 197 10.36 1.12 -11.48
N GLU A 198 10.03 -0.14 -11.21
CA GLU A 198 9.40 -1.02 -12.20
C GLU A 198 7.95 -0.63 -12.48
N ALA A 199 7.26 -0.17 -11.44
CA ALA A 199 5.90 0.32 -11.55
C ALA A 199 5.69 1.60 -10.73
N THR A 200 4.84 2.50 -11.26
CA THR A 200 4.34 3.65 -10.49
C THR A 200 2.82 3.56 -10.39
N LEU A 201 2.32 3.72 -9.17
CA LEU A 201 0.90 3.58 -8.85
C LEU A 201 0.40 4.85 -8.16
N LEU A 202 -0.93 5.04 -8.18
CA LEU A 202 -1.60 6.00 -7.31
C LEU A 202 -2.38 5.24 -6.23
N ASN A 203 -2.21 5.62 -4.96
CA ASN A 203 -2.91 4.93 -3.88
C ASN A 203 -3.41 5.83 -2.76
N CYS A 204 -4.23 5.24 -1.93
CA CYS A 204 -4.70 5.81 -0.67
C CYS A 204 -5.21 7.26 -0.80
N SER A 205 -5.81 7.55 -1.93
CA SER A 205 -6.54 8.76 -2.29
C SER A 205 -7.96 8.36 -2.66
N HIS A 206 -8.88 9.30 -2.76
CA HIS A 206 -10.21 9.00 -3.26
C HIS A 206 -10.16 8.46 -4.70
N PRO A 207 -11.05 7.54 -5.09
CA PRO A 207 -11.10 7.06 -6.48
C PRO A 207 -11.24 8.19 -7.50
N GLU A 208 -11.99 9.24 -7.15
CA GLU A 208 -12.21 10.44 -7.98
C GLU A 208 -10.92 11.25 -8.16
N ALA A 209 -10.10 11.38 -7.11
CA ALA A 209 -8.81 12.07 -7.19
C ALA A 209 -7.81 11.28 -8.05
N ILE A 210 -7.82 9.95 -7.92
CA ILE A 210 -7.03 9.06 -8.79
C ILE A 210 -7.49 9.22 -10.24
N ASN A 211 -8.80 9.22 -10.52
CA ASN A 211 -9.32 9.42 -11.86
C ASN A 211 -8.88 10.77 -12.46
N ALA A 212 -8.86 11.83 -11.65
CA ALA A 212 -8.41 13.15 -12.11
C ALA A 212 -6.92 13.21 -12.47
N CYS A 213 -6.08 12.37 -11.82
CA CYS A 213 -4.64 12.26 -12.06
C CYS A 213 -4.29 11.14 -13.07
N TRP A 214 -5.25 10.26 -13.38
CA TRP A 214 -5.01 9.06 -14.18
C TRP A 214 -4.43 9.34 -15.57
N PRO A 215 -4.93 10.33 -16.33
CA PRO A 215 -4.35 10.64 -17.65
C PRO A 215 -2.85 10.97 -17.59
N GLN A 216 -2.40 11.72 -16.57
CA GLN A 216 -0.98 12.05 -16.39
C GLN A 216 -0.14 10.78 -16.16
N LEU A 217 -0.60 9.89 -15.26
CA LEU A 217 0.11 8.63 -14.98
C LEU A 217 0.14 7.72 -16.20
N ARG A 218 -0.99 7.57 -16.92
CA ARG A 218 -1.09 6.74 -18.11
C ARG A 218 -0.15 7.23 -19.22
N ASP A 219 -0.27 8.51 -19.58
CA ASP A 219 0.52 9.09 -20.66
C ASP A 219 2.03 9.04 -20.35
N PHE A 220 2.39 9.20 -19.08
CA PHE A 220 3.76 9.03 -18.62
C PHE A 220 4.21 7.57 -18.75
N GLY A 221 3.44 6.62 -18.22
CA GLY A 221 3.75 5.19 -18.28
C GLY A 221 3.91 4.68 -19.71
N GLU A 222 3.03 5.08 -20.62
CA GLU A 222 3.14 4.78 -22.05
C GLU A 222 4.43 5.34 -22.66
N LYS A 223 4.77 6.59 -22.34
CA LYS A 223 5.96 7.27 -22.86
C LYS A 223 7.26 6.60 -22.47
N VAL A 224 7.36 6.09 -21.22
CA VAL A 224 8.61 5.50 -20.68
C VAL A 224 8.59 3.97 -20.68
N GLY A 225 7.47 3.33 -21.04
CA GLY A 225 7.30 1.88 -21.01
C GLY A 225 7.24 1.31 -19.59
N GLN A 226 6.71 2.07 -18.63
CA GLN A 226 6.63 1.67 -17.21
C GLN A 226 5.25 1.10 -16.88
N LYS A 227 5.19 0.06 -16.02
CA LYS A 227 3.93 -0.44 -15.46
C LYS A 227 3.27 0.65 -14.62
N ILE A 228 1.94 0.76 -14.73
CA ILE A 228 1.15 1.70 -13.94
C ILE A 228 0.00 0.98 -13.24
N GLY A 229 -0.52 1.59 -12.18
CA GLY A 229 -1.64 1.02 -11.45
C GLY A 229 -2.30 1.95 -10.45
N ALA A 230 -3.35 1.43 -9.79
CA ALA A 230 -4.04 2.18 -8.74
C ALA A 230 -4.73 1.27 -7.72
N TYR A 231 -4.80 1.77 -6.45
CA TYR A 231 -5.56 1.16 -5.36
C TYR A 231 -6.01 2.25 -4.36
N ALA A 232 -7.27 2.68 -4.51
CA ALA A 232 -7.86 3.78 -3.76
C ALA A 232 -8.25 3.40 -2.33
N ASN A 233 -8.55 4.40 -1.50
CA ASN A 233 -9.15 4.23 -0.19
C ASN A 233 -10.68 4.44 -0.20
N GLY A 234 -11.34 4.07 0.91
CA GLY A 234 -12.78 4.23 1.11
C GLY A 234 -13.14 5.25 2.21
N PHE A 235 -12.31 6.26 2.48
CA PHE A 235 -12.64 7.31 3.44
C PHE A 235 -13.42 8.46 2.82
N VAL A 236 -14.28 9.10 3.61
CA VAL A 236 -14.96 10.34 3.24
C VAL A 236 -13.97 11.51 3.19
N SER A 237 -13.04 11.55 4.16
CA SER A 237 -11.95 12.54 4.22
C SER A 237 -10.85 12.05 5.14
N ILE A 238 -9.62 12.37 4.81
CA ILE A 238 -8.44 12.11 5.65
C ILE A 238 -8.05 13.35 6.49
N ALA A 239 -8.70 14.48 6.32
CA ALA A 239 -8.37 15.75 7.00
C ALA A 239 -8.35 15.65 8.55
N PRO A 240 -9.19 14.81 9.21
CA PRO A 240 -9.14 14.65 10.66
C PRO A 240 -7.88 13.95 11.17
N LEU A 241 -7.13 13.23 10.32
CA LEU A 241 -6.00 12.42 10.76
C LEU A 241 -4.80 13.29 11.16
N GLN A 242 -4.44 13.24 12.43
CA GLN A 242 -3.27 13.93 12.98
C GLN A 242 -2.08 12.96 13.11
N PRO A 243 -0.81 13.46 13.16
CA PRO A 243 0.34 12.64 13.44
C PRO A 243 0.18 11.89 14.77
N GLY A 244 0.28 10.55 14.72
CA GLY A 244 0.04 9.69 15.89
C GLY A 244 -1.43 9.31 16.12
N GLY A 245 -2.36 9.89 15.36
CA GLY A 245 -3.74 9.44 15.29
C GLY A 245 -3.88 8.13 14.52
N THR A 246 -4.99 7.46 14.72
CA THR A 246 -5.34 6.20 14.07
C THR A 246 -6.55 6.41 13.15
N VAL A 247 -6.66 5.59 12.12
CA VAL A 247 -7.64 5.79 11.04
C VAL A 247 -9.08 5.47 11.42
N GLU A 248 -9.35 4.90 12.59
CA GLU A 248 -10.70 4.69 13.11
C GLU A 248 -11.47 6.00 13.38
N GLN A 249 -10.77 7.14 13.42
CA GLN A 249 -11.38 8.46 13.53
C GLN A 249 -11.96 8.95 12.20
N LEU A 250 -11.65 8.24 11.11
CA LEU A 250 -12.07 8.62 9.76
C LEU A 250 -13.42 7.98 9.43
N GLU A 251 -14.29 8.78 8.81
CA GLU A 251 -15.58 8.31 8.33
C GLU A 251 -15.43 7.47 7.07
N VAL A 252 -16.09 6.29 7.06
CA VAL A 252 -16.08 5.36 5.93
C VAL A 252 -17.15 5.75 4.91
N ARG A 253 -16.80 5.76 3.64
CA ARG A 253 -17.72 6.01 2.52
C ARG A 253 -18.74 4.87 2.40
N GLN A 254 -20.01 5.21 2.49
CA GLN A 254 -21.13 4.25 2.35
C GLN A 254 -21.50 3.98 0.88
N ASP A 255 -21.04 4.81 -0.03
CA ASP A 255 -21.27 4.72 -1.48
C ASP A 255 -20.22 3.89 -2.23
N LEU A 256 -19.20 3.36 -1.54
CA LEU A 256 -18.18 2.49 -2.11
C LEU A 256 -18.39 1.01 -1.72
N SER A 257 -19.55 0.46 -2.06
CA SER A 257 -19.76 -1.00 -1.94
C SER A 257 -18.76 -1.78 -2.80
N PRO A 258 -18.54 -3.09 -2.55
CA PRO A 258 -17.66 -3.93 -3.36
C PRO A 258 -17.89 -3.81 -4.87
N LYS A 259 -19.14 -3.71 -5.28
CA LYS A 259 -19.51 -3.55 -6.70
C LYS A 259 -19.09 -2.18 -7.23
N GLN A 260 -19.33 -1.10 -6.48
CA GLN A 260 -19.03 0.26 -6.90
C GLN A 260 -17.51 0.50 -6.94
N TYR A 261 -16.78 0.00 -5.93
CA TYR A 261 -15.32 0.05 -5.95
C TYR A 261 -14.73 -0.68 -7.17
N ALA A 262 -15.25 -1.89 -7.46
CA ALA A 262 -14.79 -2.65 -8.60
C ALA A 262 -15.01 -1.91 -9.94
N GLU A 263 -16.04 -1.06 -10.08
CA GLU A 263 -16.21 -0.24 -11.30
C GLU A 263 -15.07 0.78 -11.46
N TYR A 264 -14.64 1.45 -10.39
CA TYR A 264 -13.48 2.35 -10.44
C TYR A 264 -12.22 1.60 -10.87
N ALA A 265 -11.90 0.48 -10.22
CA ALA A 265 -10.71 -0.29 -10.52
C ALA A 265 -10.72 -0.89 -11.94
N MET A 266 -11.89 -1.33 -12.42
CA MET A 266 -12.08 -1.75 -13.82
C MET A 266 -11.88 -0.60 -14.81
N GLY A 267 -12.28 0.62 -14.44
CA GLY A 267 -11.99 1.80 -15.26
C GLY A 267 -10.49 1.96 -15.49
N TRP A 268 -9.67 1.86 -14.45
CA TRP A 268 -8.21 1.93 -14.56
C TRP A 268 -7.65 0.74 -15.34
N ALA A 269 -8.14 -0.48 -15.10
CA ALA A 269 -7.71 -1.68 -15.84
C ALA A 269 -7.95 -1.55 -17.35
N ARG A 270 -9.14 -1.09 -17.77
CA ARG A 270 -9.48 -0.85 -19.17
C ARG A 270 -8.67 0.26 -19.81
N ASP A 271 -8.22 1.23 -19.00
CA ASP A 271 -7.43 2.39 -19.45
C ASP A 271 -5.92 2.23 -19.13
N GLY A 272 -5.42 1.00 -19.16
CA GLY A 272 -3.99 0.68 -19.22
C GLY A 272 -3.33 0.32 -17.90
N ALA A 273 -4.03 0.27 -16.75
CA ALA A 273 -3.44 -0.26 -15.53
C ALA A 273 -3.03 -1.72 -15.71
N SER A 274 -1.84 -2.05 -15.28
CA SER A 274 -1.36 -3.44 -15.15
C SER A 274 -1.43 -3.96 -13.72
N ILE A 275 -1.68 -3.08 -12.75
CA ILE A 275 -1.76 -3.39 -11.32
C ILE A 275 -2.97 -2.66 -10.74
N VAL A 276 -3.87 -3.39 -10.08
CA VAL A 276 -5.01 -2.82 -9.34
C VAL A 276 -5.17 -3.54 -8.00
N GLY A 277 -5.82 -2.91 -7.04
CA GLY A 277 -6.04 -3.48 -5.72
C GLY A 277 -6.91 -2.60 -4.84
N GLY A 278 -6.74 -2.68 -3.52
CA GLY A 278 -7.42 -1.83 -2.55
C GLY A 278 -6.48 -1.27 -1.50
N CYS A 279 -6.83 -0.11 -0.92
CA CYS A 279 -6.16 0.46 0.24
C CYS A 279 -7.13 0.45 1.43
N CYS A 280 -7.02 1.40 2.33
CA CYS A 280 -7.87 1.51 3.51
C CYS A 280 -9.37 1.36 3.19
N GLU A 281 -10.11 0.66 4.02
CA GLU A 281 -11.55 0.32 3.91
C GLU A 281 -11.91 -0.62 2.75
N ILE A 282 -10.96 -1.06 1.95
CA ILE A 282 -11.18 -2.02 0.86
C ILE A 282 -10.77 -3.42 1.33
N GLY A 283 -11.74 -4.19 1.80
CA GLY A 283 -11.52 -5.52 2.37
C GLY A 283 -11.67 -6.67 1.34
N PRO A 284 -11.59 -7.93 1.80
CA PRO A 284 -11.64 -9.12 0.93
C PRO A 284 -12.85 -9.19 0.01
N SER A 285 -14.01 -8.71 0.44
CA SER A 285 -15.23 -8.68 -0.39
C SER A 285 -15.09 -7.75 -1.60
N HIS A 286 -14.38 -6.64 -1.46
CA HIS A 286 -14.10 -5.71 -2.54
C HIS A 286 -13.14 -6.33 -3.56
N ILE A 287 -12.06 -6.95 -3.08
CA ILE A 287 -11.07 -7.64 -3.92
C ILE A 287 -11.74 -8.79 -4.68
N LYS A 288 -12.61 -9.56 -4.01
CA LYS A 288 -13.36 -10.63 -4.66
C LYS A 288 -14.26 -10.12 -5.79
N ALA A 289 -14.99 -9.01 -5.55
CA ALA A 289 -15.85 -8.42 -6.57
C ALA A 289 -15.04 -7.91 -7.78
N LEU A 290 -13.87 -7.29 -7.52
CA LEU A 290 -12.94 -6.84 -8.55
C LEU A 290 -12.38 -8.03 -9.33
N HIS A 291 -11.90 -9.08 -8.66
CA HIS A 291 -11.40 -10.29 -9.30
C HIS A 291 -12.43 -10.92 -10.24
N GLN A 292 -13.68 -11.04 -9.78
CA GLN A 292 -14.76 -11.59 -10.60
C GLN A 292 -15.00 -10.77 -11.89
N LYS A 293 -14.93 -9.45 -11.80
CA LYS A 293 -15.06 -8.57 -12.97
C LYS A 293 -13.87 -8.68 -13.92
N LEU A 294 -12.64 -8.69 -13.39
CA LEU A 294 -11.43 -8.89 -14.19
C LEU A 294 -11.54 -10.20 -14.99
N CYS A 295 -11.87 -11.31 -14.34
CA CYS A 295 -12.07 -12.60 -15.01
C CYS A 295 -13.18 -12.56 -16.06
N ALA A 296 -14.32 -11.91 -15.77
CA ALA A 296 -15.45 -11.81 -16.71
C ALA A 296 -15.11 -11.02 -17.98
N GLU A 297 -14.19 -10.07 -17.90
CA GLU A 297 -13.72 -9.26 -19.03
C GLU A 297 -12.44 -9.82 -19.68
N GLY A 298 -11.89 -10.93 -19.16
CA GLY A 298 -10.75 -11.62 -19.77
C GLY A 298 -9.38 -11.01 -19.49
N PHE A 299 -9.25 -10.26 -18.36
CA PHE A 299 -7.96 -9.78 -17.88
C PHE A 299 -7.18 -10.86 -17.12
#